data_dcbb63f41b6a04ec0e8f74569c26e8df
#
_entry.id   dcbb63f41b6a04ec0e8f74569c26e8df
#
_cell.length_a   1.000
_cell.length_b   1.000
_cell.length_c   1.000
_cell.angle_alpha   90.00
_cell.angle_beta   90.00
_cell.angle_gamma   90.00
#
_symmetry.space_group_name_H-M   'P 1'
#
loop_
_entity.id
_entity.type
_entity.pdbx_description
1 polymer ?
#
loop_
_entity_poly.entity_id
_entity_poly.type
_entity_poly.pdbx_seq_one_letter_code
_entity_poly.pdbx_strand_id
1 'polypeptide(L)'
;MLAHHTSRTPRLCGSRYTGRPDDERVDLINNVFYNWGPTNGGYAGEGGSYNFINNYYKPGPSTATKTSLVHRIFAPNADDGSNSNEAGVWGKFYVAGNVFDNTCPDIQSNATSMKNIESVNTNNWNGIHLNGTPPNGLLTVKSPDPFPTVDISQHNAEMAYEKVLAYAGASYMRDIIDIRITDEAWNGTYTYEGSNGSTNGIIDSQADVEGYIEYKSAPRLRDSDGDGIPDAWETANGLDPYDISDAAEPFAGANGYTAIEVYINSLVEDIMRDGLADAESASTEFFPPMYNPPTPTKTIISRAKAPTLWKITMYS
;
A
#
# COMPACT_ATOMS: atom_id res chain seq x y z
N MET A 1 2.78 0.43 -1.72
CA MET A 1 4.12 0.16 -1.13
C MET A 1 4.66 1.42 -0.46
N LEU A 2 5.33 1.27 0.67
CA LEU A 2 6.05 2.32 1.40
C LEU A 2 7.52 1.89 1.51
N ALA A 3 8.42 2.61 0.85
CA ALA A 3 9.84 2.25 0.79
C ALA A 3 10.75 3.42 1.19
N HIS A 4 11.88 3.12 1.84
CA HIS A 4 12.94 4.09 2.19
C HIS A 4 12.48 5.29 3.02
N HIS A 5 11.59 5.09 3.98
CA HIS A 5 11.12 6.16 4.86
C HIS A 5 11.80 6.10 6.24
N THR A 6 12.37 7.19 6.68
CA THR A 6 13.05 7.27 8.00
C THR A 6 12.11 7.03 9.17
N SER A 7 10.82 7.34 9.01
CA SER A 7 9.80 7.31 10.07
C SER A 7 8.39 7.37 9.46
N ARG A 8 7.38 7.21 10.30
CA ARG A 8 5.95 7.36 9.95
C ARG A 8 5.48 6.38 8.86
N THR A 9 5.76 5.10 9.08
CA THR A 9 5.41 4.02 8.16
C THR A 9 4.36 3.05 8.73
N PRO A 10 3.10 3.51 8.86
CA PRO A 10 2.58 4.88 8.86
C PRO A 10 2.62 5.55 10.24
N ARG A 11 2.32 6.87 10.33
CA ARG A 11 1.83 7.51 11.55
C ARG A 11 0.31 7.65 11.44
N LEU A 12 -0.41 7.07 12.40
CA LEU A 12 -1.87 7.13 12.46
C LEU A 12 -2.29 8.14 13.54
N CYS A 13 -2.91 9.25 13.14
CA CYS A 13 -3.31 10.27 14.11
C CYS A 13 -4.45 9.84 15.01
N GLY A 14 -5.26 8.86 14.55
CA GLY A 14 -6.45 8.46 15.27
C GLY A 14 -7.43 9.62 15.46
N SER A 15 -8.18 9.55 16.53
CA SER A 15 -9.17 10.57 16.87
C SER A 15 -8.59 11.82 17.56
N ARG A 16 -7.28 11.98 17.58
CA ARG A 16 -6.57 13.06 18.27
C ARG A 16 -7.17 14.43 18.04
N TYR A 17 -7.61 14.73 16.81
CA TYR A 17 -8.15 16.03 16.43
C TYR A 17 -9.69 16.08 16.38
N THR A 18 -10.35 14.94 16.34
CA THR A 18 -11.81 14.85 16.29
C THR A 18 -12.43 14.61 17.66
N GLY A 19 -11.70 14.01 18.60
CA GLY A 19 -12.21 13.59 19.91
C GLY A 19 -13.26 12.46 19.82
N ARG A 20 -13.33 11.74 18.67
CA ARG A 20 -14.33 10.70 18.41
C ARG A 20 -13.66 9.38 18.05
N PRO A 21 -13.14 8.64 19.07
CA PRO A 21 -12.37 7.42 18.83
C PRO A 21 -13.16 6.29 18.14
N ASP A 22 -14.48 6.28 18.26
CA ASP A 22 -15.32 5.27 17.63
C ASP A 22 -15.56 5.51 16.14
N ASP A 23 -15.33 6.74 15.66
CA ASP A 23 -15.52 7.11 14.25
C ASP A 23 -14.27 6.86 13.39
N GLU A 24 -13.10 6.84 14.01
CA GLU A 24 -11.83 6.68 13.29
C GLU A 24 -11.57 5.20 12.99
N ARG A 25 -11.45 4.88 11.70
CA ARG A 25 -11.21 3.50 11.23
C ARG A 25 -10.23 3.48 10.10
N VAL A 26 -9.29 2.55 10.16
CA VAL A 26 -8.26 2.40 9.13
C VAL A 26 -7.99 0.93 8.87
N ASP A 27 -8.04 0.57 7.60
CA ASP A 27 -7.62 -0.73 7.10
C ASP A 27 -6.26 -0.61 6.42
N LEU A 28 -5.28 -1.34 6.94
CA LEU A 28 -3.98 -1.54 6.35
C LEU A 28 -3.88 -3.00 5.95
N ILE A 29 -4.27 -3.28 4.71
CA ILE A 29 -4.37 -4.63 4.16
C ILE A 29 -3.53 -4.72 2.89
N ASN A 30 -2.72 -5.78 2.77
CA ASN A 30 -1.88 -6.06 1.60
C ASN A 30 -0.87 -4.96 1.25
N ASN A 31 -0.39 -4.22 2.24
CA ASN A 31 0.68 -3.25 2.02
C ASN A 31 2.05 -3.92 2.06
N VAL A 32 2.98 -3.36 1.31
CA VAL A 32 4.40 -3.70 1.38
C VAL A 32 5.18 -2.56 2.01
N PHE A 33 5.93 -2.88 3.05
CA PHE A 33 6.85 -1.96 3.73
C PHE A 33 8.27 -2.43 3.46
N TYR A 34 9.09 -1.55 2.90
CA TYR A 34 10.49 -1.85 2.59
C TYR A 34 11.42 -0.81 3.20
N ASN A 35 12.50 -1.27 3.83
CA ASN A 35 13.65 -0.47 4.27
C ASN A 35 13.27 0.79 5.08
N TRP A 36 12.39 0.65 6.08
CA TRP A 36 11.99 1.76 6.96
C TRP A 36 13.00 2.00 8.10
N GLY A 37 12.96 3.15 8.70
CA GLY A 37 13.88 3.56 9.76
C GLY A 37 15.04 4.40 9.21
N PRO A 38 16.03 4.73 10.05
CA PRO A 38 16.26 4.25 11.42
C PRO A 38 15.55 5.05 12.53
N THR A 39 14.85 6.14 12.21
CA THR A 39 14.23 6.99 13.23
C THR A 39 13.06 6.29 13.90
N ASN A 40 12.10 5.81 13.11
CA ASN A 40 10.91 5.10 13.61
C ASN A 40 10.28 4.23 12.51
N GLY A 41 9.32 3.37 12.89
CA GLY A 41 8.45 2.64 11.98
C GLY A 41 7.02 3.17 12.03
N GLY A 42 6.04 2.27 12.04
CA GLY A 42 4.64 2.59 12.30
C GLY A 42 4.41 2.91 13.77
N TYR A 43 3.64 3.97 14.06
CA TYR A 43 3.36 4.39 15.43
C TYR A 43 2.15 5.34 15.57
N ALA A 44 1.76 5.61 16.82
CA ALA A 44 0.69 6.47 17.29
C ALA A 44 -0.67 5.73 17.38
N GLY A 45 -1.71 6.11 16.65
CA GLY A 45 -3.03 5.48 16.78
C GLY A 45 -3.72 5.84 18.08
N GLU A 46 -3.80 7.12 18.40
CA GLU A 46 -4.33 7.72 19.61
C GLU A 46 -5.86 7.77 19.53
N GLY A 47 -6.52 6.64 19.85
CA GLY A 47 -7.95 6.42 19.60
C GLY A 47 -8.23 5.94 18.17
N GLY A 48 -9.34 5.25 17.97
CA GLY A 48 -9.72 4.65 16.69
C GLY A 48 -9.53 3.14 16.61
N SER A 49 -9.94 2.56 15.50
CA SER A 49 -9.96 1.14 15.22
C SER A 49 -9.14 0.81 13.98
N TYR A 50 -8.24 -0.15 14.08
CA TYR A 50 -7.23 -0.42 13.06
C TYR A 50 -7.14 -1.90 12.73
N ASN A 51 -7.24 -2.25 11.46
CA ASN A 51 -6.92 -3.58 10.94
C ASN A 51 -5.53 -3.56 10.28
N PHE A 52 -4.63 -4.41 10.74
CA PHE A 52 -3.33 -4.68 10.12
C PHE A 52 -3.33 -6.13 9.65
N ILE A 53 -3.69 -6.35 8.38
CA ILE A 53 -3.96 -7.69 7.86
C ILE A 53 -3.11 -7.94 6.60
N ASN A 54 -2.44 -9.11 6.58
CA ASN A 54 -1.75 -9.61 5.39
C ASN A 54 -0.77 -8.60 4.76
N ASN A 55 -0.09 -7.79 5.57
CA ASN A 55 0.96 -6.90 5.10
C ASN A 55 2.31 -7.62 5.08
N TYR A 56 3.15 -7.25 4.11
CA TYR A 56 4.51 -7.78 3.99
C TYR A 56 5.52 -6.71 4.41
N TYR A 57 6.34 -7.06 5.38
CA TYR A 57 7.40 -6.23 5.92
C TYR A 57 8.75 -6.78 5.48
N LYS A 58 9.49 -6.04 4.66
CA LYS A 58 10.84 -6.39 4.22
C LYS A 58 11.86 -5.43 4.82
N PRO A 59 12.44 -5.77 5.99
CA PRO A 59 13.50 -4.98 6.57
C PRO A 59 14.69 -4.92 5.62
N GLY A 60 15.18 -3.72 5.37
CA GLY A 60 16.35 -3.48 4.54
C GLY A 60 17.55 -2.96 5.32
N PRO A 61 18.61 -2.48 4.64
CA PRO A 61 19.83 -2.00 5.28
C PRO A 61 19.61 -0.89 6.30
N SER A 62 18.72 0.08 6.04
CA SER A 62 18.40 1.13 7.01
C SER A 62 17.65 0.58 8.23
N THR A 63 16.70 -0.32 8.02
CA THR A 63 15.95 -0.97 9.11
C THR A 63 16.89 -1.77 10.02
N ALA A 64 17.88 -2.46 9.44
CA ALA A 64 18.84 -3.30 10.16
C ALA A 64 19.70 -2.52 11.14
N THR A 65 19.92 -1.23 10.91
CA THR A 65 20.71 -0.37 11.84
C THR A 65 20.05 -0.19 13.20
N LYS A 66 18.74 -0.51 13.33
CA LYS A 66 18.00 -0.37 14.59
C LYS A 66 17.18 -1.61 14.91
N THR A 67 17.75 -2.54 15.64
CA THR A 67 17.19 -3.86 15.95
C THR A 67 15.78 -3.83 16.52
N SER A 68 15.39 -2.77 17.24
CA SER A 68 14.03 -2.60 17.77
C SER A 68 12.97 -2.32 16.69
N LEU A 69 13.37 -1.95 15.47
CA LEU A 69 12.47 -1.69 14.35
C LEU A 69 12.29 -2.91 13.44
N VAL A 70 13.27 -3.81 13.43
CA VAL A 70 13.35 -4.95 12.49
C VAL A 70 12.10 -5.83 12.50
N HIS A 71 11.44 -5.93 13.64
CA HIS A 71 10.31 -6.83 13.87
C HIS A 71 9.06 -6.10 14.39
N ARG A 72 8.99 -4.77 14.17
CA ARG A 72 7.89 -3.97 14.69
C ARG A 72 6.85 -3.68 13.62
N ILE A 73 5.64 -4.21 13.80
CA ILE A 73 4.46 -3.87 13.01
C ILE A 73 4.03 -2.44 13.36
N PHE A 74 3.81 -2.16 14.65
CA PHE A 74 3.31 -0.86 15.09
C PHE A 74 3.66 -0.57 16.55
N ALA A 75 3.80 0.70 16.89
CA ALA A 75 3.97 1.16 18.26
C ALA A 75 2.79 2.06 18.70
N PRO A 76 1.72 1.47 19.27
CA PRO A 76 0.61 2.24 19.80
C PRO A 76 1.04 3.21 20.91
N ASN A 77 0.49 4.44 20.88
CA ASN A 77 0.59 5.37 22.01
C ASN A 77 -0.80 5.76 22.53
N ALA A 78 -0.85 6.20 23.79
CA ALA A 78 -1.97 6.98 24.28
C ALA A 78 -1.93 8.41 23.74
N ASP A 79 -3.08 9.03 23.64
CA ASP A 79 -3.17 10.48 23.49
C ASP A 79 -2.60 11.18 24.73
N ASP A 80 -1.93 12.28 24.54
CA ASP A 80 -1.34 13.10 25.62
C ASP A 80 -2.32 14.15 26.18
N GLY A 81 -3.53 14.26 25.62
CA GLY A 81 -4.55 15.22 26.01
C GLY A 81 -4.31 16.65 25.51
N SER A 82 -3.34 16.83 24.61
CA SER A 82 -3.00 18.16 24.10
C SER A 82 -3.93 18.67 22.99
N ASN A 83 -4.84 17.82 22.51
CA ASN A 83 -5.79 18.14 21.43
C ASN A 83 -7.25 17.83 21.87
N SER A 84 -8.01 17.16 21.01
CA SER A 84 -9.44 16.92 21.26
C SER A 84 -9.75 15.68 22.11
N ASN A 85 -8.83 14.71 22.17
CA ASN A 85 -8.96 13.57 23.05
C ASN A 85 -8.54 13.91 24.48
N GLU A 86 -9.07 13.17 25.44
CA GLU A 86 -8.51 13.13 26.80
C GLU A 86 -7.18 12.39 26.82
N ALA A 87 -6.32 12.73 27.79
CA ALA A 87 -5.08 11.99 28.00
C ALA A 87 -5.37 10.52 28.36
N GLY A 88 -4.62 9.61 27.79
CA GLY A 88 -4.75 8.18 28.05
C GLY A 88 -5.71 7.44 27.11
N VAL A 89 -6.26 8.08 26.09
CA VAL A 89 -7.06 7.41 25.04
C VAL A 89 -6.13 6.61 24.13
N TRP A 90 -6.37 5.28 24.03
CA TRP A 90 -5.65 4.33 23.18
C TRP A 90 -6.51 3.88 22.01
N GLY A 91 -5.90 3.65 20.87
CA GLY A 91 -6.55 2.94 19.77
C GLY A 91 -6.69 1.45 20.02
N LYS A 92 -7.52 0.80 19.20
CA LYS A 92 -7.75 -0.64 19.18
C LYS A 92 -7.23 -1.23 17.88
N PHE A 93 -6.57 -2.35 17.97
CA PHE A 93 -5.88 -2.98 16.84
C PHE A 93 -6.31 -4.44 16.69
N TYR A 94 -6.54 -4.84 15.45
CA TYR A 94 -6.56 -6.24 15.04
C TYR A 94 -5.35 -6.47 14.14
N VAL A 95 -4.59 -7.55 14.41
CA VAL A 95 -3.32 -7.80 13.74
C VAL A 95 -3.22 -9.27 13.40
N ALA A 96 -3.20 -9.59 12.10
CA ALA A 96 -3.19 -10.98 11.63
C ALA A 96 -2.56 -11.12 10.23
N GLY A 97 -1.93 -12.26 9.96
CA GLY A 97 -1.43 -12.62 8.62
C GLY A 97 -0.27 -11.77 8.12
N ASN A 98 0.30 -10.88 8.94
CA ASN A 98 1.45 -10.07 8.53
C ASN A 98 2.72 -10.91 8.56
N VAL A 99 3.58 -10.73 7.56
CA VAL A 99 4.83 -11.49 7.39
C VAL A 99 6.03 -10.54 7.35
N PHE A 100 7.08 -10.92 8.06
CA PHE A 100 8.38 -10.27 8.02
C PHE A 100 9.38 -11.12 7.24
N ASP A 101 9.99 -10.50 6.23
CA ASP A 101 11.11 -11.06 5.48
C ASP A 101 12.38 -11.05 6.33
N ASN A 102 13.18 -12.10 6.20
CA ASN A 102 14.44 -12.25 6.90
C ASN A 102 15.65 -12.40 5.97
N THR A 103 15.48 -12.02 4.68
CA THR A 103 16.50 -12.26 3.66
C THR A 103 17.60 -11.20 3.62
N CYS A 104 17.42 -10.04 4.27
CA CYS A 104 18.45 -9.00 4.35
C CYS A 104 19.72 -9.54 5.03
N PRO A 105 20.92 -9.46 4.40
CA PRO A 105 22.17 -10.01 4.97
C PRO A 105 22.52 -9.43 6.35
N ASP A 106 22.29 -8.14 6.57
CA ASP A 106 22.56 -7.49 7.85
C ASP A 106 21.65 -8.04 8.97
N ILE A 107 20.43 -8.39 8.63
CA ILE A 107 19.48 -9.06 9.55
C ILE A 107 19.91 -10.48 9.82
N GLN A 108 20.28 -11.25 8.79
CA GLN A 108 20.72 -12.64 8.91
C GLN A 108 21.98 -12.78 9.76
N SER A 109 22.86 -11.78 9.73
CA SER A 109 24.05 -11.74 10.57
C SER A 109 23.76 -11.51 12.07
N ASN A 110 22.53 -11.10 12.42
CA ASN A 110 22.11 -10.78 13.79
C ASN A 110 21.11 -11.81 14.33
N ALA A 111 21.59 -12.73 15.14
CA ALA A 111 20.77 -13.82 15.70
C ALA A 111 19.56 -13.33 16.52
N THR A 112 19.67 -12.16 17.18
CA THR A 112 18.54 -11.57 17.92
C THR A 112 17.46 -11.07 16.96
N SER A 113 17.84 -10.39 15.88
CA SER A 113 16.91 -9.94 14.85
C SER A 113 16.18 -11.11 14.19
N MET A 114 16.90 -12.17 13.83
CA MET A 114 16.32 -13.38 13.26
C MET A 114 15.28 -14.02 14.19
N LYS A 115 15.63 -14.20 15.47
CA LYS A 115 14.72 -14.76 16.48
C LYS A 115 13.47 -13.88 16.66
N ASN A 116 13.62 -12.58 16.66
CA ASN A 116 12.51 -11.64 16.81
C ASN A 116 11.57 -11.67 15.60
N ILE A 117 12.09 -11.74 14.38
CA ILE A 117 11.29 -11.91 13.16
C ILE A 117 10.51 -13.22 13.21
N GLU A 118 11.15 -14.34 13.55
CA GLU A 118 10.48 -15.63 13.70
C GLU A 118 9.34 -15.56 14.73
N SER A 119 9.58 -14.89 15.86
CA SER A 119 8.57 -14.67 16.89
C SER A 119 7.36 -13.90 16.38
N VAL A 120 7.56 -12.84 15.59
CA VAL A 120 6.44 -12.06 15.00
C VAL A 120 5.72 -12.85 13.91
N ASN A 121 6.44 -13.59 13.09
CA ASN A 121 5.83 -14.45 12.08
C ASN A 121 5.01 -15.59 12.70
N THR A 122 5.40 -16.06 13.89
CA THR A 122 4.61 -17.05 14.64
C THR A 122 3.39 -16.44 15.32
N ASN A 123 3.53 -15.21 15.84
CA ASN A 123 2.46 -14.48 16.49
C ASN A 123 2.64 -12.97 16.25
N ASN A 124 1.84 -12.41 15.36
CA ASN A 124 1.95 -10.99 14.95
C ASN A 124 1.86 -10.02 16.14
N TRP A 125 1.22 -10.39 17.25
CA TRP A 125 1.15 -9.55 18.45
C TRP A 125 2.50 -9.28 19.09
N ASN A 126 3.52 -10.10 18.81
CA ASN A 126 4.90 -9.84 19.21
C ASN A 126 5.55 -8.66 18.45
N GLY A 127 4.92 -8.22 17.37
CA GLY A 127 5.30 -7.02 16.60
C GLY A 127 4.62 -5.73 17.07
N ILE A 128 3.77 -5.79 18.10
CA ILE A 128 3.13 -4.61 18.68
C ILE A 128 3.94 -4.16 19.90
N HIS A 129 4.61 -3.02 19.74
CA HIS A 129 5.51 -2.45 20.75
C HIS A 129 4.87 -1.23 21.40
N LEU A 130 4.20 -1.43 22.54
CA LEU A 130 3.53 -0.34 23.26
C LEU A 130 4.49 0.81 23.60
N ASN A 131 4.13 2.01 23.23
CA ASN A 131 4.83 3.23 23.64
C ASN A 131 4.12 3.83 24.85
N GLY A 132 4.47 3.34 26.03
CA GLY A 132 3.84 3.66 27.29
C GLY A 132 3.28 2.42 27.99
N THR A 133 2.59 2.63 29.12
CA THR A 133 2.06 1.55 29.96
C THR A 133 0.54 1.66 30.07
N PRO A 134 -0.20 1.02 29.17
CA PRO A 134 -1.66 1.00 29.29
C PRO A 134 -2.12 0.16 30.48
N PRO A 135 -3.32 0.41 31.03
CA PRO A 135 -3.79 -0.22 32.28
C PRO A 135 -3.74 -1.74 32.30
N ASN A 136 -4.05 -2.38 31.17
CA ASN A 136 -4.08 -3.85 31.06
C ASN A 136 -3.05 -4.37 30.03
N GLY A 137 -1.94 -3.67 29.83
CA GLY A 137 -0.94 -4.04 28.84
C GLY A 137 -1.53 -4.16 27.42
N LEU A 138 -1.11 -5.19 26.68
CA LEU A 138 -1.61 -5.43 25.32
C LEU A 138 -3.14 -5.56 25.22
N LEU A 139 -3.82 -6.03 26.27
CA LEU A 139 -5.29 -6.17 26.26
C LEU A 139 -6.01 -4.83 26.12
N THR A 140 -5.38 -3.73 26.52
CA THR A 140 -5.96 -2.38 26.32
C THR A 140 -6.09 -2.05 24.84
N VAL A 141 -5.16 -2.47 24.00
CA VAL A 141 -5.11 -2.12 22.56
C VAL A 141 -5.58 -3.25 21.65
N LYS A 142 -5.69 -4.47 22.16
CA LYS A 142 -6.01 -5.66 21.36
C LYS A 142 -7.50 -5.77 21.08
N SER A 143 -7.85 -5.99 19.80
CA SER A 143 -9.13 -6.54 19.38
C SER A 143 -8.98 -8.05 19.10
N PRO A 144 -9.87 -8.91 19.62
CA PRO A 144 -9.83 -10.34 19.30
C PRO A 144 -10.30 -10.63 17.86
N ASP A 145 -11.16 -9.79 17.33
CA ASP A 145 -11.76 -9.92 16.01
C ASP A 145 -11.41 -8.72 15.13
N PRO A 146 -11.41 -8.87 13.79
CA PRO A 146 -11.21 -7.75 12.89
C PRO A 146 -12.35 -6.74 13.03
N PHE A 147 -12.03 -5.48 12.88
CA PHE A 147 -13.04 -4.44 12.78
C PHE A 147 -13.74 -4.57 11.43
N PRO A 148 -15.06 -4.28 11.40
CA PRO A 148 -15.80 -4.27 10.17
C PRO A 148 -15.17 -3.36 9.11
N THR A 149 -15.06 -3.86 7.88
CA THR A 149 -14.54 -3.15 6.71
C THR A 149 -15.46 -3.39 5.51
N VAL A 150 -15.24 -2.66 4.42
CA VAL A 150 -15.89 -2.98 3.14
C VAL A 150 -15.36 -4.32 2.61
N ASP A 151 -16.18 -5.01 1.82
CA ASP A 151 -15.73 -6.23 1.15
C ASP A 151 -14.65 -5.90 0.12
N ILE A 152 -13.44 -6.37 0.37
CA ILE A 152 -12.28 -6.19 -0.51
C ILE A 152 -11.64 -7.52 -0.82
N SER A 153 -11.18 -7.67 -2.06
CA SER A 153 -10.34 -8.80 -2.44
C SER A 153 -8.95 -8.63 -1.86
N GLN A 154 -8.42 -9.67 -1.23
CA GLN A 154 -7.10 -9.62 -0.61
C GLN A 154 -6.30 -10.90 -0.87
N HIS A 155 -4.99 -10.80 -0.75
CA HIS A 155 -4.05 -11.90 -0.82
C HIS A 155 -3.47 -12.18 0.58
N ASN A 156 -2.85 -13.35 0.78
CA ASN A 156 -1.91 -13.49 1.89
C ASN A 156 -0.70 -12.55 1.70
N ALA A 157 0.09 -12.35 2.74
CA ALA A 157 1.16 -11.36 2.72
C ALA A 157 2.23 -11.61 1.65
N GLU A 158 2.60 -12.86 1.42
CA GLU A 158 3.62 -13.25 0.43
C GLU A 158 3.11 -12.97 -1.00
N MET A 159 1.87 -13.35 -1.30
CA MET A 159 1.27 -13.04 -2.59
C MET A 159 1.06 -11.54 -2.76
N ALA A 160 0.66 -10.82 -1.70
CA ALA A 160 0.56 -9.37 -1.71
C ALA A 160 1.89 -8.70 -2.07
N TYR A 161 3.02 -9.21 -1.53
CA TYR A 161 4.34 -8.72 -1.89
C TYR A 161 4.60 -8.82 -3.40
N GLU A 162 4.39 -10.01 -3.98
CA GLU A 162 4.58 -10.23 -5.42
C GLU A 162 3.66 -9.33 -6.26
N LYS A 163 2.36 -9.28 -5.91
CA LYS A 163 1.36 -8.51 -6.65
C LYS A 163 1.58 -7.01 -6.55
N VAL A 164 1.92 -6.49 -5.39
CA VAL A 164 2.22 -5.06 -5.19
C VAL A 164 3.46 -4.66 -5.99
N LEU A 165 4.53 -5.45 -6.00
CA LEU A 165 5.71 -5.14 -6.79
C LEU A 165 5.45 -5.24 -8.29
N ALA A 166 4.61 -6.18 -8.74
CA ALA A 166 4.30 -6.33 -10.15
C ALA A 166 3.32 -5.27 -10.68
N TYR A 167 2.27 -4.93 -9.92
CA TYR A 167 1.08 -4.25 -10.46
C TYR A 167 0.72 -2.93 -9.79
N ALA A 168 1.25 -2.60 -8.60
CA ALA A 168 0.89 -1.36 -7.91
C ALA A 168 1.57 -0.11 -8.51
N GLY A 169 0.95 1.06 -8.27
CA GLY A 169 1.45 2.35 -8.74
C GLY A 169 1.11 2.62 -10.20
N ALA A 170 1.96 3.38 -10.90
CA ALA A 170 1.79 3.73 -12.30
C ALA A 170 2.11 2.55 -13.23
N SER A 171 1.44 1.42 -13.02
CA SER A 171 1.77 0.12 -13.61
C SER A 171 1.50 0.04 -15.12
N TYR A 172 0.68 0.94 -15.69
CA TYR A 172 0.51 1.03 -17.14
C TYR A 172 1.84 1.37 -17.84
N MET A 173 2.59 2.32 -17.28
CA MET A 173 3.95 2.65 -17.71
C MET A 173 4.71 3.24 -16.52
N ARG A 174 5.48 2.40 -15.82
CA ARG A 174 6.34 2.84 -14.73
C ARG A 174 7.49 3.67 -15.26
N ASP A 175 7.79 4.75 -14.58
CA ASP A 175 9.00 5.53 -14.82
C ASP A 175 10.25 4.87 -14.19
N ILE A 176 11.41 5.50 -14.40
CA ILE A 176 12.68 4.97 -13.88
C ILE A 176 12.75 4.97 -12.35
N ILE A 177 11.99 5.85 -11.68
CA ILE A 177 11.94 5.91 -10.22
C ILE A 177 11.12 4.74 -9.68
N ASP A 178 9.93 4.50 -10.26
CA ASP A 178 9.08 3.37 -9.88
C ASP A 178 9.79 2.03 -10.13
N ILE A 179 10.44 1.88 -11.30
CA ILE A 179 11.23 0.69 -11.64
C ILE A 179 12.33 0.48 -10.60
N ARG A 180 13.12 1.51 -10.30
CA ARG A 180 14.19 1.42 -9.31
C ARG A 180 13.68 1.01 -7.94
N ILE A 181 12.64 1.67 -7.42
CA ILE A 181 12.13 1.39 -6.07
C ILE A 181 11.53 -0.02 -5.98
N THR A 182 10.87 -0.50 -7.04
CA THR A 182 10.37 -1.88 -7.05
C THR A 182 11.49 -2.90 -7.13
N ASP A 183 12.54 -2.65 -7.92
CA ASP A 183 13.72 -3.50 -8.00
C ASP A 183 14.51 -3.52 -6.68
N GLU A 184 14.69 -2.37 -6.04
CA GLU A 184 15.32 -2.27 -4.73
C GLU A 184 14.54 -3.07 -3.67
N ALA A 185 13.22 -2.95 -3.66
CA ALA A 185 12.37 -3.72 -2.76
C ALA A 185 12.43 -5.23 -3.06
N TRP A 186 12.46 -5.62 -4.35
CA TRP A 186 12.58 -7.02 -4.75
C TRP A 186 13.91 -7.64 -4.31
N ASN A 187 15.02 -6.93 -4.57
CA ASN A 187 16.37 -7.43 -4.31
C ASN A 187 16.86 -7.19 -2.87
N GLY A 188 16.15 -6.38 -2.07
CA GLY A 188 16.59 -6.01 -0.72
C GLY A 188 17.79 -5.05 -0.71
N THR A 189 17.91 -4.19 -1.73
CA THR A 189 19.05 -3.30 -1.98
C THR A 189 18.65 -1.83 -1.96
N TYR A 190 19.60 -0.95 -2.18
CA TYR A 190 19.39 0.46 -2.46
C TYR A 190 20.42 0.98 -3.46
N THR A 191 20.08 2.07 -4.16
CA THR A 191 20.96 2.68 -5.17
C THR A 191 21.56 4.00 -4.67
N TYR A 192 20.80 4.78 -3.93
CA TYR A 192 21.17 6.14 -3.51
C TYR A 192 21.22 6.30 -2.00
N GLU A 193 21.99 7.29 -1.57
CA GLU A 193 22.08 7.73 -0.19
C GLU A 193 21.93 9.25 -0.13
N GLY A 194 21.72 9.81 1.07
CA GLY A 194 21.59 11.23 1.25
C GLY A 194 22.92 11.98 1.21
N SER A 195 22.94 13.16 0.61
CA SER A 195 24.10 14.05 0.55
C SER A 195 24.39 14.77 1.87
N ASN A 196 23.45 14.73 2.83
CA ASN A 196 23.57 15.43 4.12
C ASN A 196 23.51 14.47 5.33
N GLY A 197 24.00 13.24 5.15
CA GLY A 197 24.25 12.28 6.22
C GLY A 197 23.25 11.13 6.33
N SER A 198 22.21 11.07 5.56
CA SER A 198 21.36 9.88 5.45
C SER A 198 22.06 8.78 4.64
N THR A 199 21.89 7.53 5.06
CA THR A 199 22.57 6.37 4.47
C THR A 199 21.60 5.21 4.27
N ASN A 200 22.09 4.11 3.66
CA ASN A 200 21.37 2.85 3.53
C ASN A 200 20.02 2.98 2.78
N GLY A 201 20.01 3.74 1.70
CA GLY A 201 18.82 3.92 0.87
C GLY A 201 17.93 5.11 1.27
N ILE A 202 18.29 5.83 2.32
CA ILE A 202 17.58 7.04 2.73
C ILE A 202 18.25 8.26 2.07
N ILE A 203 17.46 9.06 1.38
CA ILE A 203 17.89 10.30 0.73
C ILE A 203 17.51 11.52 1.58
N ASP A 204 18.23 12.62 1.45
CA ASP A 204 17.92 13.88 2.13
C ASP A 204 17.11 14.84 1.25
N SER A 205 17.24 14.70 -0.07
CA SER A 205 16.52 15.52 -1.04
C SER A 205 16.37 14.81 -2.40
N GLN A 206 15.54 15.36 -3.27
CA GLN A 206 15.40 14.86 -4.64
C GLN A 206 16.68 14.98 -5.46
N ALA A 207 17.58 15.91 -5.09
CA ALA A 207 18.87 16.08 -5.76
C ALA A 207 19.78 14.86 -5.60
N ASP A 208 19.60 14.07 -4.53
CA ASP A 208 20.38 12.86 -4.26
C ASP A 208 20.08 11.72 -5.25
N VAL A 209 18.96 11.84 -5.99
CA VAL A 209 18.52 10.90 -7.02
C VAL A 209 18.42 11.57 -8.39
N GLU A 210 19.31 12.53 -8.67
CA GLU A 210 19.38 13.28 -9.93
C GLU A 210 18.19 14.21 -10.21
N GLY A 211 17.38 14.50 -9.20
CA GLY A 211 16.24 15.43 -9.29
C GLY A 211 14.99 14.80 -9.89
N TYR A 212 14.19 15.65 -10.52
CA TYR A 212 12.98 15.20 -11.22
C TYR A 212 13.32 14.73 -12.62
N ILE A 213 12.71 13.62 -13.03
CA ILE A 213 12.88 13.08 -14.36
C ILE A 213 12.14 13.92 -15.40
N GLU A 214 12.66 13.94 -16.61
CA GLU A 214 11.93 14.47 -17.78
C GLU A 214 11.03 13.38 -18.35
N TYR A 215 9.72 13.60 -18.28
CA TYR A 215 8.75 12.68 -18.86
C TYR A 215 8.69 12.82 -20.38
N LYS A 216 8.82 11.69 -21.07
CA LYS A 216 8.66 11.61 -22.53
C LYS A 216 7.24 11.20 -22.85
N SER A 217 6.57 11.97 -23.70
CA SER A 217 5.24 11.64 -24.21
C SER A 217 5.34 10.86 -25.52
N ALA A 218 4.54 9.80 -25.64
CA ALA A 218 4.28 9.18 -26.93
C ALA A 218 3.40 10.11 -27.82
N PRO A 219 3.35 9.93 -29.14
CA PRO A 219 2.38 10.60 -29.97
C PRO A 219 0.97 10.31 -29.43
N ARG A 220 0.20 11.38 -29.18
CA ARG A 220 -1.19 11.20 -28.74
C ARG A 220 -2.03 10.53 -29.83
N LEU A 221 -2.98 9.74 -29.43
CA LEU A 221 -4.03 9.24 -30.31
C LEU A 221 -4.87 10.43 -30.82
N ARG A 222 -5.54 10.23 -31.95
CA ARG A 222 -6.45 11.25 -32.45
C ARG A 222 -7.62 11.40 -31.49
N ASP A 223 -7.89 12.63 -31.13
CA ASP A 223 -8.92 13.10 -30.22
C ASP A 223 -9.42 14.41 -30.83
N SER A 224 -10.57 14.37 -31.50
CA SER A 224 -11.02 15.46 -32.42
C SER A 224 -11.67 16.63 -31.69
N ASP A 225 -12.31 16.39 -30.55
CA ASP A 225 -12.96 17.42 -29.74
C ASP A 225 -12.12 17.82 -28.50
N GLY A 226 -11.11 17.02 -28.15
CA GLY A 226 -10.15 17.36 -27.10
C GLY A 226 -10.65 17.04 -25.68
N ASP A 227 -11.54 16.09 -25.53
CA ASP A 227 -12.11 15.69 -24.23
C ASP A 227 -11.24 14.68 -23.44
N GLY A 228 -10.22 14.10 -24.11
CA GLY A 228 -9.29 13.15 -23.55
C GLY A 228 -9.60 11.69 -23.89
N ILE A 229 -10.66 11.41 -24.64
CA ILE A 229 -10.98 10.09 -25.17
C ILE A 229 -10.59 10.05 -26.67
N PRO A 230 -9.89 9.00 -27.14
CA PRO A 230 -9.55 8.91 -28.56
C PRO A 230 -10.76 8.60 -29.44
N ASP A 231 -10.86 9.24 -30.62
CA ASP A 231 -11.91 9.02 -31.64
C ASP A 231 -12.23 7.53 -31.88
N ALA A 232 -11.19 6.71 -31.92
CA ALA A 232 -11.35 5.27 -32.20
C ALA A 232 -12.06 4.54 -31.05
N TRP A 233 -11.80 4.92 -29.80
CA TRP A 233 -12.45 4.34 -28.64
C TRP A 233 -13.90 4.83 -28.54
N GLU A 234 -14.14 6.11 -28.75
CA GLU A 234 -15.49 6.69 -28.77
C GLU A 234 -16.37 6.02 -29.81
N THR A 235 -15.91 5.94 -31.05
CA THR A 235 -16.62 5.27 -32.15
C THR A 235 -16.94 3.80 -31.81
N ALA A 236 -16.00 3.10 -31.22
CA ALA A 236 -16.18 1.69 -30.83
C ALA A 236 -17.18 1.51 -29.69
N ASN A 237 -17.37 2.55 -28.85
CA ASN A 237 -18.23 2.52 -27.67
C ASN A 237 -19.51 3.35 -27.79
N GLY A 238 -19.80 3.88 -29.00
CA GLY A 238 -21.05 4.57 -29.32
C GLY A 238 -21.12 6.02 -28.84
N LEU A 239 -19.98 6.66 -28.63
CA LEU A 239 -19.83 8.08 -28.37
C LEU A 239 -19.58 8.85 -29.68
N ASP A 240 -19.68 10.17 -29.62
CA ASP A 240 -19.47 11.04 -30.77
C ASP A 240 -18.09 11.75 -30.69
N PRO A 241 -17.09 11.42 -31.56
CA PRO A 241 -15.76 12.03 -31.55
C PRO A 241 -15.71 13.56 -31.76
N TYR A 242 -16.86 14.22 -31.84
CA TYR A 242 -16.97 15.67 -32.00
C TYR A 242 -17.83 16.30 -30.89
N ASP A 243 -18.25 15.56 -29.87
CA ASP A 243 -19.04 16.06 -28.72
C ASP A 243 -18.26 16.01 -27.42
N ILE A 244 -17.50 17.04 -27.11
CA ILE A 244 -16.70 17.21 -25.90
C ILE A 244 -17.50 16.95 -24.59
N SER A 245 -18.83 16.98 -24.62
CA SER A 245 -19.65 16.85 -23.44
C SER A 245 -19.91 15.41 -23.03
N ASP A 246 -19.83 14.45 -23.96
CA ASP A 246 -20.19 13.05 -23.68
C ASP A 246 -19.17 12.31 -22.84
N ALA A 247 -17.91 12.75 -22.79
CA ALA A 247 -16.89 12.26 -21.86
C ALA A 247 -17.31 12.34 -20.38
N ALA A 248 -18.03 13.38 -20.03
CA ALA A 248 -18.49 13.63 -18.66
C ALA A 248 -19.85 13.00 -18.33
N GLU A 249 -20.54 12.46 -19.34
CA GLU A 249 -21.84 11.81 -19.14
C GLU A 249 -21.66 10.39 -18.56
N PRO A 250 -22.65 9.90 -17.76
CA PRO A 250 -22.64 8.54 -17.26
C PRO A 250 -22.60 7.51 -18.37
N PHE A 251 -21.60 6.66 -18.40
CA PHE A 251 -21.46 5.62 -19.40
C PHE A 251 -22.45 4.45 -19.16
N ALA A 252 -23.13 4.03 -20.20
CA ALA A 252 -24.16 2.99 -20.11
C ALA A 252 -23.60 1.66 -19.54
N GLY A 253 -24.20 1.17 -18.46
CA GLY A 253 -23.79 -0.08 -17.80
C GLY A 253 -22.57 0.02 -16.87
N ALA A 254 -22.01 1.21 -16.68
CA ALA A 254 -20.78 1.41 -15.88
C ALA A 254 -21.04 1.88 -14.43
N ASN A 255 -22.22 1.61 -13.87
CA ASN A 255 -22.56 1.89 -12.46
C ASN A 255 -22.30 3.34 -12.00
N GLY A 256 -22.52 4.31 -12.90
CA GLY A 256 -22.35 5.73 -12.62
C GLY A 256 -20.99 6.32 -12.97
N TYR A 257 -20.06 5.51 -13.46
CA TYR A 257 -18.81 6.04 -14.06
C TYR A 257 -19.11 6.79 -15.35
N THR A 258 -18.40 7.89 -15.54
CA THR A 258 -18.45 8.67 -16.78
C THR A 258 -17.67 7.98 -17.90
N ALA A 259 -17.89 8.38 -19.15
CA ALA A 259 -17.22 7.77 -20.29
C ALA A 259 -15.68 7.90 -20.19
N ILE A 260 -15.16 9.06 -19.78
CA ILE A 260 -13.71 9.25 -19.58
C ILE A 260 -13.15 8.34 -18.48
N GLU A 261 -13.89 8.10 -17.37
CA GLU A 261 -13.47 7.18 -16.33
C GLU A 261 -13.43 5.74 -16.83
N VAL A 262 -14.43 5.33 -17.62
CA VAL A 262 -14.44 3.99 -18.25
C VAL A 262 -13.28 3.83 -19.22
N TYR A 263 -13.00 4.84 -20.05
CA TYR A 263 -11.85 4.82 -20.94
C TYR A 263 -10.53 4.67 -20.17
N ILE A 264 -10.30 5.50 -19.16
CA ILE A 264 -9.08 5.45 -18.35
C ILE A 264 -8.93 4.09 -17.65
N ASN A 265 -10.01 3.56 -17.10
CA ASN A 265 -10.02 2.24 -16.45
C ASN A 265 -9.73 1.12 -17.46
N SER A 266 -10.20 1.22 -18.70
CA SER A 266 -9.94 0.22 -19.74
C SER A 266 -8.46 0.09 -20.09
N LEU A 267 -7.65 1.15 -19.94
CA LEU A 267 -6.21 1.12 -20.18
C LEU A 267 -5.44 0.21 -19.23
N VAL A 268 -5.98 -0.02 -18.04
CA VAL A 268 -5.34 -0.82 -16.98
C VAL A 268 -6.16 -2.06 -16.59
N GLU A 269 -7.21 -2.39 -17.32
CA GLU A 269 -8.13 -3.48 -17.00
C GLU A 269 -7.41 -4.84 -16.86
N ASP A 270 -6.53 -5.16 -17.80
CA ASP A 270 -5.75 -6.40 -17.77
C ASP A 270 -4.78 -6.42 -16.58
N ILE A 271 -4.15 -5.29 -16.29
CA ILE A 271 -3.22 -5.14 -15.15
C ILE A 271 -3.98 -5.32 -13.83
N MET A 272 -5.14 -4.71 -13.69
CA MET A 272 -5.98 -4.83 -12.50
C MET A 272 -6.49 -6.27 -12.33
N ARG A 273 -6.94 -6.90 -13.41
CA ARG A 273 -7.37 -8.30 -13.38
C ARG A 273 -6.24 -9.24 -12.95
N ASP A 274 -5.04 -9.08 -13.53
CA ASP A 274 -3.88 -9.91 -13.19
C ASP A 274 -3.40 -9.62 -11.75
N GLY A 275 -3.49 -8.36 -11.32
CA GLY A 275 -3.20 -7.95 -9.93
C GLY A 275 -4.15 -8.60 -8.92
N LEU A 276 -5.43 -8.78 -9.27
CA LEU A 276 -6.44 -9.40 -8.41
C LEU A 276 -6.53 -10.92 -8.57
N ALA A 277 -5.81 -11.51 -9.52
CA ALA A 277 -5.83 -12.94 -9.72
C ALA A 277 -5.42 -13.69 -8.44
N ASP A 278 -6.16 -14.74 -8.10
CA ASP A 278 -6.00 -15.57 -6.90
C ASP A 278 -6.26 -14.83 -5.57
N ALA A 279 -6.85 -13.61 -5.59
CA ALA A 279 -7.28 -12.92 -4.37
C ALA A 279 -8.54 -13.57 -3.78
N GLU A 280 -8.64 -13.54 -2.47
CA GLU A 280 -9.81 -13.98 -1.73
C GLU A 280 -10.63 -12.76 -1.28
N SER A 281 -11.98 -12.87 -1.38
CA SER A 281 -12.85 -11.82 -0.85
C SER A 281 -12.89 -11.90 0.67
N ALA A 282 -12.65 -10.79 1.35
CA ALA A 282 -12.93 -10.65 2.76
C ALA A 282 -14.39 -10.25 2.95
N SER A 283 -15.18 -11.10 3.59
CA SER A 283 -16.60 -10.83 3.86
C SER A 283 -16.79 -10.24 5.26
N THR A 284 -16.50 -8.96 5.46
CA THR A 284 -16.95 -8.23 6.63
C THR A 284 -17.65 -6.97 6.16
N GLU A 285 -18.98 -7.00 6.15
CA GLU A 285 -19.78 -5.82 5.84
C GLU A 285 -19.83 -4.90 7.06
N PHE A 286 -19.40 -3.67 6.86
CA PHE A 286 -19.47 -2.65 7.88
C PHE A 286 -20.54 -1.59 7.63
N PHE A 287 -20.84 -1.28 6.38
CA PHE A 287 -21.88 -0.31 6.05
C PHE A 287 -23.21 -1.02 5.82
N PRO A 288 -24.32 -0.48 6.34
CA PRO A 288 -25.63 -0.96 5.91
C PRO A 288 -25.72 -0.82 4.39
N PRO A 289 -26.50 -1.69 3.70
CA PRO A 289 -26.41 -1.91 2.26
C PRO A 289 -26.96 -0.75 1.43
N MET A 290 -26.31 0.41 1.50
CA MET A 290 -26.50 1.49 0.52
C MET A 290 -25.55 1.36 -0.66
N TYR A 291 -24.57 0.48 -0.57
CA TYR A 291 -23.65 0.16 -1.64
C TYR A 291 -23.55 -1.35 -1.79
N ASN A 292 -24.29 -1.89 -2.75
CA ASN A 292 -24.04 -3.22 -3.26
C ASN A 292 -23.05 -3.11 -4.43
N PRO A 293 -21.75 -3.37 -4.23
CA PRO A 293 -20.87 -3.54 -5.35
C PRO A 293 -21.41 -4.71 -6.20
N PRO A 294 -21.37 -4.62 -7.52
CA PRO A 294 -21.76 -5.74 -8.37
C PRO A 294 -20.90 -6.94 -7.99
N THR A 295 -21.55 -8.08 -7.75
CA THR A 295 -20.87 -9.34 -7.48
C THR A 295 -19.89 -9.61 -8.62
N PRO A 296 -18.59 -9.78 -8.38
CA PRO A 296 -17.65 -10.12 -9.43
C PRO A 296 -18.13 -11.40 -10.10
N THR A 297 -18.45 -11.32 -11.37
CA THR A 297 -18.79 -12.52 -12.14
C THR A 297 -17.51 -13.34 -12.20
N LYS A 298 -17.46 -14.47 -11.49
CA LYS A 298 -16.34 -15.42 -11.59
C LYS A 298 -16.25 -15.90 -13.03
N THR A 299 -15.50 -15.19 -13.84
CA THR A 299 -15.03 -15.70 -15.12
C THR A 299 -13.82 -16.56 -14.79
N ILE A 300 -14.00 -17.88 -14.88
CA ILE A 300 -12.89 -18.83 -14.79
C ILE A 300 -12.01 -18.59 -16.01
N ILE A 301 -10.94 -17.84 -15.85
CA ILE A 301 -9.94 -17.66 -16.89
C ILE A 301 -8.90 -18.75 -16.69
N SER A 302 -8.80 -19.65 -17.67
CA SER A 302 -7.73 -20.64 -17.77
C SER A 302 -6.36 -19.95 -17.74
N ARG A 303 -5.45 -20.46 -16.91
CA ARG A 303 -4.07 -19.99 -16.73
C ARG A 303 -3.41 -19.63 -18.08
N ALA A 304 -3.27 -18.34 -18.34
CA ALA A 304 -2.23 -17.85 -19.22
C ALA A 304 -0.94 -17.76 -18.41
N LYS A 305 0.17 -18.31 -18.96
CA LYS A 305 1.48 -18.20 -18.37
C LYS A 305 1.80 -16.74 -18.08
N ALA A 306 2.40 -16.48 -16.90
CA ALA A 306 2.94 -15.17 -16.55
C ALA A 306 3.73 -14.58 -17.73
N PRO A 307 3.51 -13.33 -18.10
CA PRO A 307 4.27 -12.71 -19.16
C PRO A 307 5.74 -12.69 -18.75
N THR A 308 6.58 -13.19 -19.62
CA THR A 308 8.03 -13.13 -19.53
C THR A 308 8.42 -11.67 -19.36
N LEU A 309 9.20 -11.36 -18.32
CA LEU A 309 9.79 -10.05 -18.08
C LEU A 309 10.09 -9.30 -19.38
N TRP A 310 9.51 -8.14 -19.55
CA TRP A 310 9.79 -7.25 -20.68
C TRP A 310 11.25 -6.84 -20.62
N LYS A 311 12.05 -7.39 -21.52
CA LYS A 311 13.35 -6.82 -21.82
C LYS A 311 13.13 -5.50 -22.55
N ILE A 312 13.28 -4.40 -21.85
CA ILE A 312 13.39 -3.09 -22.47
C ILE A 312 14.75 -3.03 -23.16
N THR A 313 14.76 -3.16 -24.49
CA THR A 313 15.94 -2.85 -25.29
C THR A 313 15.99 -1.33 -25.39
N MET A 314 16.94 -0.73 -24.68
CA MET A 314 17.23 0.69 -24.85
C MET A 314 17.91 0.86 -26.20
N TYR A 315 17.29 1.62 -27.09
CA TYR A 315 17.96 2.15 -28.27
C TYR A 315 18.69 3.42 -27.88
N SER A 316 19.99 3.43 -28.14
CA SER A 316 20.90 4.57 -28.00
C SER A 316 20.57 5.71 -28.95
#